data_421e6f8e86aef3a816a77c10b4cddac9
#
_entry.id   421e6f8e86aef3a816a77c10b4cddac9
#
_cell.length_a   1.000
_cell.length_b   1.000
_cell.length_c   1.000
_cell.angle_alpha   90.00
_cell.angle_beta   90.00
_cell.angle_gamma   90.00
#
_symmetry.space_group_name_H-M   'P 1'
#
loop_
_entity.id
_entity.type
_entity.pdbx_description
1 polymer ?
#
loop_
_entity_poly.entity_id
_entity_poly.type
_entity_poly.pdbx_seq_one_letter_code
_entity_poly.pdbx_strand_id
1 'polypeptide(L)' 'MMKTTTATYNIRIEYSDGTIEDFNRTMPTKPTTHKGIVAQNNRVVNWVDKYVGNRNCKRHTVTPLFK' A
#
# COMPACT_ATOMS: atom_id res chain seq x y z
N MET A 1 19.53 19.06 10.44
CA MET A 1 19.23 18.10 9.38
C MET A 1 17.99 17.30 9.67
N MET A 2 17.16 17.18 8.68
CA MET A 2 15.92 16.40 8.83
C MET A 2 16.08 14.98 8.35
N LYS A 3 15.65 14.05 9.16
CA LYS A 3 15.59 12.67 8.73
C LYS A 3 14.26 12.41 8.05
N THR A 4 14.32 11.68 6.96
CA THR A 4 13.12 11.22 6.30
C THR A 4 12.51 10.10 7.10
N THR A 5 11.24 10.26 7.48
CA THR A 5 10.53 9.25 8.25
C THR A 5 9.37 8.67 7.47
N THR A 6 9.46 8.73 6.15
CA THR A 6 8.41 8.21 5.28
C THR A 6 8.55 6.71 5.10
N ALA A 7 7.43 6.08 4.78
CA ALA A 7 7.38 4.65 4.48
C ALA A 7 6.74 4.47 3.12
N THR A 8 7.40 3.73 2.25
CA THR A 8 6.90 3.46 0.90
C THR A 8 6.38 2.04 0.82
N TYR A 9 5.23 1.88 0.21
CA TYR A 9 4.62 0.57 -0.03
C TYR A 9 4.47 0.36 -1.52
N ASN A 10 4.72 -0.87 -1.96
CA ASN A 10 4.42 -1.27 -3.34
C ASN A 10 3.00 -1.81 -3.38
N ILE A 11 2.21 -1.31 -4.31
CA ILE A 11 0.83 -1.74 -4.49
C ILE A 11 0.72 -2.38 -5.86
N ARG A 12 0.26 -3.63 -5.89
CA ARG A 12 0.03 -4.36 -7.12
C ARG A 12 -1.42 -4.81 -7.14
N ILE A 13 -2.13 -4.45 -8.20
CA ILE A 13 -3.55 -4.76 -8.36
C ILE A 13 -3.74 -5.55 -9.65
N GLU A 14 -4.34 -6.72 -9.54
CA GLU A 14 -4.70 -7.54 -10.69
C GLU A 14 -6.21 -7.46 -10.89
N TYR A 15 -6.62 -7.11 -12.09
CA TYR A 15 -8.04 -7.02 -12.45
C TYR A 15 -8.51 -8.27 -13.16
N SER A 16 -9.83 -8.49 -13.14
CA SER A 16 -10.43 -9.70 -13.74
C SER A 16 -10.21 -9.79 -15.23
N ASP A 17 -9.97 -8.67 -15.91
CA ASP A 17 -9.72 -8.64 -17.35
C ASP A 17 -8.26 -8.90 -17.71
N GLY A 18 -7.42 -9.19 -16.72
CA GLY A 18 -6.00 -9.44 -16.94
C GLY A 18 -5.12 -8.22 -16.84
N THR A 19 -5.69 -7.05 -16.63
CA THR A 19 -4.91 -5.81 -16.45
C THR A 19 -4.23 -5.82 -15.10
N ILE A 20 -3.00 -5.30 -15.05
CA ILE A 20 -2.23 -5.20 -13.81
C ILE A 20 -1.76 -3.77 -13.64
N GLU A 21 -1.99 -3.21 -12.44
CA GLU A 21 -1.41 -1.95 -12.04
C GLU A 21 -0.35 -2.23 -10.96
N ASP A 22 0.79 -1.56 -11.07
CA ASP A 22 1.88 -1.73 -10.11
C ASP A 22 2.50 -0.36 -9.87
N PHE A 23 2.37 0.14 -8.66
CA PHE A 23 2.87 1.47 -8.32
C PHE A 23 3.23 1.54 -6.84
N ASN A 24 3.92 2.60 -6.46
CA ASN A 24 4.34 2.81 -5.07
C ASN A 24 3.53 3.94 -4.45
N ARG A 25 3.26 3.81 -3.16
CA ARG A 25 2.62 4.86 -2.38
C ARG A 25 3.48 5.14 -1.16
N THR A 26 3.79 6.41 -0.94
CA THR A 26 4.59 6.83 0.20
C THR A 26 3.69 7.41 1.28
N MET A 27 3.84 6.87 2.50
CA MET A 27 3.12 7.39 3.65
C MET A 27 3.99 8.40 4.39
N PRO A 28 3.40 9.41 5.02
CA PRO A 28 4.17 10.48 5.65
C PRO A 28 4.95 10.08 6.88
N THR A 29 4.61 8.95 7.49
CA THR A 29 5.30 8.48 8.68
C THR A 29 5.72 7.03 8.52
N LYS A 30 6.84 6.68 9.14
CA LYS A 30 7.34 5.31 9.15
C LYS A 30 7.10 4.71 10.53
N PRO A 31 6.33 3.63 10.62
CA PRO A 31 6.11 2.97 11.91
C PRO A 31 7.40 2.30 12.40
N THR A 32 7.59 2.30 13.69
CA THR A 32 8.78 1.72 14.32
C THR A 32 8.48 0.44 15.08
N THR A 33 7.21 0.10 15.24
CA THR A 33 6.80 -1.12 15.93
C THR A 33 6.03 -2.02 15.00
N HIS A 34 6.02 -3.31 15.31
CA HIS A 34 5.24 -4.26 14.51
C HIS A 34 3.76 -3.88 14.46
N LYS A 35 3.22 -3.48 15.60
CA LYS A 35 1.81 -3.07 15.68
C LYS A 35 1.55 -1.86 14.79
N GLY A 36 2.47 -0.90 14.75
CA GLY A 36 2.34 0.27 13.90
C GLY A 36 2.44 -0.09 12.42
N ILE A 37 3.29 -1.03 12.07
CA ILE A 37 3.42 -1.49 10.68
C ILE A 37 2.11 -2.13 10.22
N VAL A 38 1.53 -2.99 11.04
CA VAL A 38 0.26 -3.64 10.71
C VAL A 38 -0.85 -2.60 10.56
N ALA A 39 -0.92 -1.64 11.47
CA ALA A 39 -1.94 -0.60 11.41
C ALA A 39 -1.82 0.24 10.14
N GLN A 40 -0.59 0.63 9.78
CA GLN A 40 -0.38 1.42 8.57
C GLN A 40 -0.66 0.60 7.32
N ASN A 41 -0.24 -0.66 7.32
CA ASN A 41 -0.53 -1.55 6.20
C ASN A 41 -2.04 -1.65 5.96
N ASN A 42 -2.83 -1.76 7.02
CA ASN A 42 -4.28 -1.80 6.91
C ASN A 42 -4.85 -0.52 6.32
N ARG A 43 -4.26 0.63 6.66
CA ARG A 43 -4.70 1.91 6.07
C ARG A 43 -4.42 1.95 4.58
N VAL A 44 -3.28 1.44 4.15
CA VAL A 44 -2.94 1.37 2.73
C VAL A 44 -3.89 0.44 2.01
N VAL A 45 -4.18 -0.72 2.59
CA VAL A 45 -5.13 -1.68 2.01
C VAL A 45 -6.51 -1.04 1.86
N ASN A 46 -6.98 -0.33 2.88
CA ASN A 46 -8.26 0.36 2.82
C ASN A 46 -8.27 1.42 1.72
N TRP A 47 -7.15 2.13 1.55
CA TRP A 47 -7.02 3.10 0.48
C TRP A 47 -7.11 2.42 -0.89
N VAL A 48 -6.47 1.25 -1.04
CA VAL A 48 -6.53 0.49 -2.28
C VAL A 48 -7.96 0.07 -2.60
N ASP A 49 -8.70 -0.39 -1.59
CA ASP A 49 -10.10 -0.78 -1.77
C ASP A 49 -10.93 0.39 -2.32
N LYS A 50 -10.70 1.59 -1.81
CA LYS A 50 -11.40 2.79 -2.29
C LYS A 50 -10.93 3.18 -3.68
N TYR A 51 -9.64 3.05 -3.93
CA TYR A 51 -9.05 3.37 -5.23
C TYR A 51 -9.64 2.49 -6.33
N VAL A 52 -9.74 1.20 -6.06
CA VAL A 52 -10.31 0.25 -7.01
C VAL A 52 -11.80 0.54 -7.25
N GLY A 53 -12.52 0.87 -6.18
CA GLY A 53 -13.94 1.18 -6.27
C GLY A 53 -14.76 0.03 -6.83
N ASN A 54 -15.49 0.31 -7.92
CA ASN A 54 -16.36 -0.67 -8.54
C ASN A 54 -15.69 -1.51 -9.63
N ARG A 55 -14.39 -1.30 -9.86
CA ARG A 55 -13.68 -2.08 -10.87
C ARG A 55 -13.52 -3.52 -10.39
N ASN A 56 -13.52 -4.45 -11.32
CA ASN A 56 -13.40 -5.87 -10.99
C ASN A 56 -11.97 -6.22 -10.64
N CYS A 57 -11.65 -6.13 -9.36
CA CYS A 57 -10.34 -6.46 -8.85
C CYS A 57 -10.29 -7.94 -8.49
N LYS A 58 -9.37 -8.67 -9.10
CA LYS A 58 -9.17 -10.08 -8.81
C LYS A 58 -8.40 -10.25 -7.49
N ARG A 59 -7.34 -9.47 -7.34
CA ARG A 59 -6.56 -9.47 -6.10
C ARG A 59 -5.70 -8.22 -6.03
N HIS A 60 -5.31 -7.86 -4.83
CA HIS A 60 -4.33 -6.81 -4.63
C HIS A 60 -3.32 -7.24 -3.58
N THR A 61 -2.11 -6.74 -3.70
CA THR A 61 -1.02 -7.02 -2.78
C THR A 61 -0.37 -5.72 -2.37
N VAL A 62 -0.16 -5.54 -1.08
CA VAL A 62 0.52 -4.38 -0.53
C VAL A 62 1.78 -4.88 0.17
N THR A 63 2.94 -4.41 -0.28
CA THR A 63 4.22 -4.86 0.24
C THR A 63 5.02 -3.68 0.78
N PRO A 64 5.38 -3.68 2.06
CA PRO A 64 6.24 -2.61 2.58
C PRO A 64 7.64 -2.71 2.00
N LEU A 65 8.18 -1.56 1.58
CA LEU A 65 9.53 -1.48 1.00
C LEU A 65 10.54 -0.89 1.98
N PHE A 66 10.23 -0.88 3.26
CA PHE A 66 11.11 -0.36 4.31
C PHE A 66 11.39 -1.43 5.34
N LYS A 67 12.42 -1.18 6.11
CA LYS A 67 12.78 -2.09 7.20
C LYS A 67 12.48 -1.48 8.55
#